data_1e90215206e2e75df89e5f3bcbf0b57e
#
_entry.id   1e90215206e2e75df89e5f3bcbf0b57e
#
_cell.length_a   1.000
_cell.length_b   1.000
_cell.length_c   1.000
_cell.angle_alpha   90.00
_cell.angle_beta   90.00
_cell.angle_gamma   90.00
#
_symmetry.space_group_name_H-M   'P 1'
#
loop_
_entity.id
_entity.type
_entity.pdbx_description
1 polymer ?
#
loop_
_entity_poly.entity_id
_entity_poly.type
_entity_poly.pdbx_seq_one_letter_code
_entity_poly.pdbx_strand_id
1 'polypeptide(L)'
;LEQTKDSGVNVYTHGEMLPAHGYPLLRKYPHLKGNFGTAWQNQQKEFTDIPAPVLFTTNCIMPPRDNYADRIYTTSVVGFPGLCHIEENAEGKKDFSPLIKKAKELGGYEHDHSMSGINGGHIMTTGFAHGAVLANADKLISAIKKGAIKHIYLVGGCDGAHPGRNYYTDFV
;
A
#
# COMPACT_ATOMS: atom_id res chain seq x y z
N LEU A 1 -1.51 -8.67 8.40
CA LEU A 1 -2.56 -9.52 7.81
C LEU A 1 -2.85 -10.76 8.68
N GLU A 2 -1.83 -11.42 9.22
CA GLU A 2 -2.04 -12.58 10.09
C GLU A 2 -2.77 -12.18 11.38
N GLN A 3 -2.39 -11.08 12.02
CA GLN A 3 -3.00 -10.63 13.28
C GLN A 3 -4.42 -10.08 13.11
N THR A 4 -4.81 -9.66 11.91
CA THR A 4 -6.19 -9.23 11.61
C THR A 4 -7.08 -10.34 11.07
N LYS A 5 -6.53 -11.55 10.86
CA LYS A 5 -7.28 -12.70 10.37
C LYS A 5 -8.46 -12.99 11.33
N ASP A 6 -9.62 -13.24 10.75
CA ASP A 6 -10.87 -13.55 11.47
C ASP A 6 -11.30 -12.49 12.51
N SER A 7 -10.72 -11.29 12.46
CA SER A 7 -11.01 -10.19 13.40
C SER A 7 -12.18 -9.29 12.97
N GLY A 8 -12.65 -9.42 11.72
CA GLY A 8 -13.60 -8.50 11.10
C GLY A 8 -12.97 -7.22 10.52
N VAL A 9 -11.64 -7.03 10.69
CA VAL A 9 -10.93 -5.85 10.16
C VAL A 9 -10.48 -6.12 8.73
N ASN A 10 -10.87 -5.25 7.80
CA ASN A 10 -10.35 -5.23 6.44
C ASN A 10 -9.10 -4.37 6.35
N VAL A 11 -8.17 -4.78 5.51
CA VAL A 11 -6.89 -4.09 5.29
C VAL A 11 -6.83 -3.57 3.86
N TYR A 12 -6.41 -2.33 3.72
CA TYR A 12 -6.15 -1.67 2.44
C TYR A 12 -4.70 -1.19 2.41
N THR A 13 -4.11 -1.19 1.24
CA THR A 13 -2.82 -0.52 1.03
C THR A 13 -3.04 0.92 0.57
N HIS A 14 -2.00 1.73 0.61
CA HIS A 14 -2.01 3.09 0.07
C HIS A 14 -0.69 3.35 -0.67
N GLY A 15 -0.77 4.13 -1.77
CA GLY A 15 0.38 4.59 -2.51
C GLY A 15 1.35 3.47 -2.90
N GLU A 16 2.59 3.57 -2.49
CA GLU A 16 3.66 2.63 -2.85
C GLU A 16 3.50 1.20 -2.33
N MET A 17 2.52 0.94 -1.45
CA MET A 17 2.19 -0.41 -1.01
C MET A 17 1.31 -1.19 -2.00
N LEU A 18 0.87 -0.57 -3.10
CA LEU A 18 0.08 -1.22 -4.16
C LEU A 18 0.67 -2.56 -4.63
N PRO A 19 1.99 -2.73 -4.82
CA PRO A 19 2.58 -4.01 -5.25
C PRO A 19 2.30 -5.19 -4.31
N ALA A 20 1.92 -4.95 -3.06
CA ALA A 20 1.55 -6.01 -2.12
C ALA A 20 0.46 -6.94 -2.67
N HIS A 21 -0.47 -6.40 -3.46
CA HIS A 21 -1.55 -7.15 -4.11
C HIS A 21 -1.06 -8.11 -5.21
N GLY A 22 0.17 -7.97 -5.68
CA GLY A 22 0.81 -8.88 -6.62
C GLY A 22 1.47 -10.10 -5.98
N TYR A 23 1.66 -10.12 -4.65
CA TYR A 23 2.36 -11.20 -3.95
C TYR A 23 1.41 -12.34 -3.58
N PRO A 24 1.62 -13.57 -4.07
CA PRO A 24 0.72 -14.70 -3.82
C PRO A 24 0.50 -14.99 -2.34
N LEU A 25 1.54 -14.86 -1.50
CA LEU A 25 1.45 -15.09 -0.05
C LEU A 25 0.61 -14.03 0.68
N LEU A 26 0.52 -12.82 0.16
CA LEU A 26 -0.33 -11.75 0.70
C LEU A 26 -1.76 -11.87 0.18
N ARG A 27 -1.93 -12.23 -1.10
CA ARG A 27 -3.25 -12.42 -1.70
C ARG A 27 -4.08 -13.56 -1.10
N LYS A 28 -3.46 -14.48 -0.38
CA LYS A 28 -4.20 -15.54 0.34
C LYS A 28 -5.10 -15.02 1.47
N TYR A 29 -4.90 -13.78 1.91
CA TYR A 29 -5.72 -13.16 2.96
C TYR A 29 -6.93 -12.44 2.35
N PRO A 30 -8.16 -12.95 2.53
CA PRO A 30 -9.36 -12.40 1.87
C PRO A 30 -9.74 -11.01 2.39
N HIS A 31 -9.23 -10.62 3.56
CA HIS A 31 -9.43 -9.31 4.15
C HIS A 31 -8.40 -8.24 3.70
N LEU A 32 -7.42 -8.61 2.88
CA LEU A 32 -6.65 -7.65 2.09
C LEU A 32 -7.50 -7.25 0.88
N LYS A 33 -8.25 -6.15 1.00
CA LYS A 33 -9.34 -5.81 0.08
C LYS A 33 -8.89 -5.06 -1.17
N GLY A 34 -8.03 -4.07 -1.04
CA GLY A 34 -7.67 -3.24 -2.17
C GLY A 34 -6.68 -2.14 -1.81
N ASN A 35 -6.53 -1.21 -2.75
CA ASN A 35 -5.72 -0.03 -2.56
C ASN A 35 -6.63 1.18 -2.32
N PHE A 36 -6.30 1.99 -1.32
CA PHE A 36 -7.01 3.19 -0.95
C PHE A 36 -6.24 4.42 -1.43
N GLY A 37 -6.97 5.43 -1.88
CA GLY A 37 -6.39 6.72 -2.22
C GLY A 37 -5.51 6.69 -3.47
N THR A 38 -4.58 7.63 -3.55
CA THR A 38 -3.76 7.86 -4.74
C THR A 38 -2.26 7.72 -4.43
N ALA A 39 -1.59 8.82 -4.08
CA ALA A 39 -0.16 8.85 -3.87
C ALA A 39 0.19 9.56 -2.55
N TRP A 40 1.44 9.38 -2.08
CA TRP A 40 1.90 9.89 -0.79
C TRP A 40 1.68 11.39 -0.60
N GLN A 41 1.79 12.20 -1.65
CA GLN A 41 1.60 13.65 -1.58
C GLN A 41 0.16 14.08 -1.27
N ASN A 42 -0.81 13.18 -1.44
CA ASN A 42 -2.22 13.45 -1.18
C ASN A 42 -2.68 12.97 0.19
N GLN A 43 -1.82 12.32 0.97
CA GLN A 43 -2.17 11.67 2.25
C GLN A 43 -2.83 12.64 3.25
N GLN A 44 -2.39 13.89 3.31
CA GLN A 44 -2.97 14.87 4.24
C GLN A 44 -4.43 15.21 3.94
N LYS A 45 -4.85 15.06 2.68
CA LYS A 45 -6.25 15.19 2.27
C LYS A 45 -6.99 13.86 2.46
N GLU A 46 -6.37 12.78 2.00
CA GLU A 46 -7.01 11.47 1.94
C GLU A 46 -7.23 10.84 3.32
N PHE A 47 -6.36 11.12 4.30
CA PHE A 47 -6.48 10.53 5.65
C PHE A 47 -7.34 11.34 6.63
N THR A 48 -7.78 12.54 6.24
CA THR A 48 -8.54 13.43 7.14
C THR A 48 -9.81 12.77 7.68
N ASP A 49 -10.61 12.16 6.83
CA ASP A 49 -11.97 11.71 7.19
C ASP A 49 -12.14 10.18 7.16
N ILE A 50 -11.06 9.41 7.03
CA ILE A 50 -11.19 7.96 7.04
C ILE A 50 -11.48 7.44 8.47
N PRO A 51 -12.48 6.59 8.67
CA PRO A 51 -12.78 5.98 9.96
C PRO A 51 -11.89 4.75 10.22
N ALA A 52 -10.59 4.92 10.07
CA ALA A 52 -9.60 3.85 10.19
C ALA A 52 -8.24 4.37 10.65
N PRO A 53 -7.46 3.59 11.39
CA PRO A 53 -6.06 3.91 11.64
C PRO A 53 -5.21 3.66 10.39
N VAL A 54 -4.07 4.35 10.32
CA VAL A 54 -3.09 4.22 9.25
C VAL A 54 -1.76 3.76 9.84
N LEU A 55 -1.17 2.71 9.25
CA LEU A 55 0.15 2.21 9.60
C LEU A 55 1.15 2.56 8.51
N PHE A 56 2.13 3.37 8.84
CA PHE A 56 3.26 3.64 7.96
C PHE A 56 4.37 2.61 8.14
N THR A 57 4.76 2.02 7.02
CA THR A 57 5.86 1.04 6.92
C THR A 57 6.99 1.54 6.01
N THR A 58 6.78 2.70 5.37
CA THR A 58 7.69 3.33 4.43
C THR A 58 7.90 4.79 4.81
N ASN A 59 8.96 5.42 4.29
CA ASN A 59 9.35 6.78 4.63
C ASN A 59 8.59 7.89 3.88
N CYS A 60 7.51 7.57 3.18
CA CYS A 60 6.67 8.55 2.50
C CYS A 60 5.67 9.26 3.44
N ILE A 61 5.96 9.30 4.72
CA ILE A 61 5.14 10.02 5.71
C ILE A 61 5.33 11.54 5.59
N MET A 62 4.23 12.26 5.45
CA MET A 62 4.18 13.72 5.62
C MET A 62 3.78 14.07 7.05
N PRO A 63 4.10 15.27 7.55
CA PRO A 63 3.61 15.71 8.85
C PRO A 63 2.10 15.51 8.96
N PRO A 64 1.64 14.65 9.88
CA PRO A 64 0.21 14.43 10.08
C PRO A 64 -0.48 15.71 10.55
N ARG A 65 -1.72 15.91 10.14
CA ARG A 65 -2.56 16.99 10.65
C ARG A 65 -3.21 16.56 11.97
N ASP A 66 -3.48 17.52 12.84
CA ASP A 66 -4.04 17.29 14.17
C ASP A 66 -5.36 16.50 14.15
N ASN A 67 -6.17 16.66 13.09
CA ASN A 67 -7.47 16.02 12.96
C ASN A 67 -7.41 14.50 12.66
N TYR A 68 -6.21 13.94 12.41
CA TYR A 68 -6.04 12.49 12.22
C TYR A 68 -4.73 11.92 12.80
N ALA A 69 -3.89 12.75 13.43
CA ALA A 69 -2.60 12.31 13.97
C ALA A 69 -2.74 11.20 15.02
N ASP A 70 -3.82 11.19 15.80
CA ASP A 70 -4.14 10.19 16.81
C ASP A 70 -4.43 8.78 16.23
N ARG A 71 -4.61 8.70 14.91
CA ARG A 71 -4.87 7.45 14.17
C ARG A 71 -3.66 6.95 13.39
N ILE A 72 -2.53 7.67 13.45
CA ILE A 72 -1.32 7.32 12.72
C ILE A 72 -0.38 6.51 13.60
N TYR A 73 0.07 5.41 13.05
CA TYR A 73 1.05 4.50 13.64
C TYR A 73 2.24 4.34 12.70
N THR A 74 3.41 4.10 13.25
CA THR A 74 4.64 3.82 12.51
C THR A 74 5.24 2.52 12.96
N THR A 75 6.08 1.91 12.15
CA THR A 75 6.80 0.69 12.49
C THR A 75 8.08 0.54 11.67
N SER A 76 8.96 -0.38 12.04
CA SER A 76 10.24 -0.66 11.36
C SER A 76 11.17 0.55 11.38
N VAL A 77 11.63 0.96 10.20
CA VAL A 77 12.56 2.10 10.06
C VAL A 77 11.85 3.45 9.97
N VAL A 78 10.52 3.45 9.97
CA VAL A 78 9.72 4.67 9.85
C VAL A 78 9.30 5.15 11.22
N GLY A 79 9.65 6.38 11.55
CA GLY A 79 9.21 7.05 12.76
C GLY A 79 8.83 8.50 12.47
N PHE A 80 8.00 9.07 13.34
CA PHE A 80 7.68 10.48 13.32
C PHE A 80 7.46 10.97 14.76
N PRO A 81 7.99 12.12 15.16
CA PRO A 81 7.85 12.63 16.52
C PRO A 81 6.39 12.72 16.96
N GLY A 82 6.10 12.20 18.15
CA GLY A 82 4.75 12.25 18.75
C GLY A 82 3.76 11.18 18.27
N LEU A 83 4.13 10.34 17.29
CA LEU A 83 3.28 9.23 16.84
C LEU A 83 3.58 7.94 17.58
N CYS A 84 2.58 7.08 17.67
CA CYS A 84 2.75 5.74 18.22
C CYS A 84 3.60 4.87 17.29
N HIS A 85 4.74 4.39 17.79
CA HIS A 85 5.61 3.46 17.06
C HIS A 85 5.43 2.03 17.58
N ILE A 86 5.27 1.09 16.65
CA ILE A 86 5.16 -0.33 16.97
C ILE A 86 6.53 -0.97 16.80
N GLU A 87 7.17 -1.23 17.93
CA GLU A 87 8.51 -1.82 18.02
C GLU A 87 8.48 -3.34 17.82
N GLU A 88 9.63 -3.88 17.45
CA GLU A 88 9.88 -5.32 17.56
C GLU A 88 10.25 -5.69 19.00
N ASN A 89 9.70 -6.80 19.47
CA ASN A 89 10.13 -7.38 20.74
C ASN A 89 11.46 -8.13 20.58
N ALA A 90 11.99 -8.65 21.68
CA ALA A 90 13.26 -9.41 21.70
C ALA A 90 13.28 -10.65 20.78
N GLU A 91 12.10 -11.13 20.35
CA GLU A 91 11.94 -12.28 19.45
C GLU A 91 11.79 -11.83 17.97
N GLY A 92 11.92 -10.54 17.67
CA GLY A 92 11.72 -10.00 16.33
C GLY A 92 10.25 -9.94 15.88
N LYS A 93 9.32 -10.03 16.83
CA LYS A 93 7.88 -9.96 16.57
C LYS A 93 7.32 -8.59 16.93
N LYS A 94 6.35 -8.15 16.16
CA LYS A 94 5.59 -6.91 16.39
C LYS A 94 4.18 -7.22 16.85
N ASP A 95 3.69 -6.45 17.82
CA ASP A 95 2.32 -6.53 18.29
C ASP A 95 1.49 -5.39 17.70
N PHE A 96 0.61 -5.71 16.76
CA PHE A 96 -0.30 -4.75 16.14
C PHE A 96 -1.65 -4.62 16.87
N SER A 97 -1.79 -5.21 18.07
CA SER A 97 -3.03 -5.12 18.86
C SER A 97 -3.52 -3.69 19.10
N PRO A 98 -2.65 -2.68 19.38
CA PRO A 98 -3.11 -1.30 19.54
C PRO A 98 -3.79 -0.75 18.29
N LEU A 99 -3.20 -1.03 17.11
CA LEU A 99 -3.74 -0.62 15.82
C LEU A 99 -5.09 -1.31 15.53
N ILE A 100 -5.16 -2.62 15.77
CA ILE A 100 -6.37 -3.43 15.56
C ILE A 100 -7.49 -2.97 16.49
N LYS A 101 -7.17 -2.67 17.76
CA LYS A 101 -8.12 -2.10 18.71
C LYS A 101 -8.66 -0.76 18.21
N LYS A 102 -7.79 0.15 17.78
CA LYS A 102 -8.19 1.45 17.22
C LYS A 102 -9.07 1.28 15.99
N ALA A 103 -8.78 0.32 15.10
CA ALA A 103 -9.61 0.02 13.93
C ALA A 103 -11.03 -0.39 14.31
N LYS A 104 -11.16 -1.24 15.33
CA LYS A 104 -12.48 -1.66 15.86
C LYS A 104 -13.24 -0.54 16.55
N GLU A 105 -12.54 0.34 17.26
CA GLU A 105 -13.13 1.51 17.92
C GLU A 105 -13.69 2.51 16.90
N LEU A 106 -13.00 2.72 15.79
CA LEU A 106 -13.42 3.62 14.70
C LEU A 106 -14.53 3.01 13.83
N GLY A 107 -14.66 1.69 13.78
CA GLY A 107 -15.75 0.96 13.14
C GLY A 107 -15.66 0.84 11.62
N GLY A 108 -14.84 1.63 10.96
CA GLY A 108 -14.75 1.63 9.49
C GLY A 108 -15.94 2.32 8.81
N TYR A 109 -16.06 2.14 7.51
CA TYR A 109 -17.20 2.63 6.75
C TYR A 109 -18.41 1.70 6.92
N GLU A 110 -19.61 2.27 7.06
CA GLU A 110 -20.86 1.50 7.17
C GLU A 110 -21.23 0.81 5.85
N HIS A 111 -20.81 1.39 4.72
CA HIS A 111 -21.06 0.88 3.38
C HIS A 111 -19.80 0.95 2.53
N ASP A 112 -19.76 0.14 1.48
CA ASP A 112 -18.68 0.20 0.50
C ASP A 112 -18.66 1.56 -0.20
N HIS A 113 -17.50 2.20 -0.21
CA HIS A 113 -17.25 3.45 -0.91
C HIS A 113 -16.40 3.18 -2.15
N SER A 114 -16.96 3.45 -3.32
CA SER A 114 -16.19 3.44 -4.56
C SER A 114 -15.44 4.76 -4.71
N MET A 115 -14.13 4.67 -4.80
CA MET A 115 -13.26 5.83 -5.04
C MET A 115 -12.68 5.77 -6.44
N SER A 116 -12.46 6.93 -7.05
CA SER A 116 -11.82 7.05 -8.35
C SER A 116 -10.35 7.40 -8.18
N GLY A 117 -9.49 6.80 -8.98
CA GLY A 117 -8.12 7.25 -9.15
C GLY A 117 -8.03 8.62 -9.85
N ILE A 118 -6.82 9.16 -9.97
CA ILE A 118 -6.56 10.48 -10.59
C ILE A 118 -7.10 10.54 -12.02
N ASN A 119 -7.05 9.43 -12.74
CA ASN A 119 -7.55 9.28 -14.11
C ASN A 119 -9.02 8.87 -14.21
N GLY A 120 -9.75 8.87 -13.10
CA GLY A 120 -11.16 8.43 -13.04
C GLY A 120 -11.38 6.91 -13.00
N GLY A 121 -10.31 6.11 -13.04
CA GLY A 121 -10.40 4.65 -12.98
C GLY A 121 -10.72 4.12 -11.58
N HIS A 122 -11.34 2.95 -11.52
CA HIS A 122 -11.68 2.24 -10.29
C HIS A 122 -10.96 0.89 -10.15
N ILE A 123 -10.26 0.47 -11.20
CA ILE A 123 -9.60 -0.83 -11.28
C ILE A 123 -8.15 -0.62 -11.65
N MET A 124 -7.27 -1.30 -10.94
CA MET A 124 -5.85 -1.37 -11.26
C MET A 124 -5.44 -2.83 -11.40
N THR A 125 -4.51 -3.09 -12.31
CA THR A 125 -3.84 -4.39 -12.42
C THR A 125 -2.51 -4.33 -11.68
N THR A 126 -2.19 -5.42 -10.99
CA THR A 126 -0.89 -5.60 -10.33
C THR A 126 -0.12 -6.72 -10.99
N GLY A 127 1.19 -6.75 -10.78
CA GLY A 127 2.03 -7.86 -11.25
C GLY A 127 1.83 -9.13 -10.42
N PHE A 128 2.76 -10.07 -10.61
CA PHE A 128 2.72 -11.40 -9.98
C PHE A 128 3.90 -11.64 -9.03
N ALA A 129 4.69 -10.62 -8.74
CA ALA A 129 5.93 -10.65 -7.98
C ALA A 129 7.05 -11.50 -8.63
N HIS A 130 8.25 -11.40 -8.07
CA HIS A 130 9.46 -12.01 -8.64
C HIS A 130 9.40 -13.54 -8.71
N GLY A 131 8.75 -14.21 -7.76
CA GLY A 131 8.63 -15.66 -7.76
C GLY A 131 7.91 -16.21 -9.01
N ALA A 132 6.84 -15.56 -9.44
CA ALA A 132 6.12 -15.94 -10.65
C ALA A 132 6.93 -15.66 -11.93
N VAL A 133 7.69 -14.56 -11.96
CA VAL A 133 8.60 -14.24 -13.08
C VAL A 133 9.68 -15.30 -13.19
N LEU A 134 10.33 -15.65 -12.09
CA LEU A 134 11.38 -16.68 -12.07
C LEU A 134 10.85 -18.07 -12.46
N ALA A 135 9.66 -18.45 -11.98
CA ALA A 135 9.02 -19.72 -12.35
C ALA A 135 8.68 -19.82 -13.85
N ASN A 136 8.61 -18.70 -14.55
CA ASN A 136 8.36 -18.65 -16.01
C ASN A 136 9.58 -18.17 -16.80
N ALA A 137 10.78 -18.16 -16.23
CA ALA A 137 11.99 -17.62 -16.85
C ALA A 137 12.28 -18.26 -18.22
N ASP A 138 12.19 -19.59 -18.34
CA ASP A 138 12.45 -20.29 -19.61
C ASP A 138 11.47 -19.87 -20.71
N LYS A 139 10.19 -19.67 -20.39
CA LYS A 139 9.18 -19.19 -21.33
C LYS A 139 9.49 -17.77 -21.79
N LEU A 140 9.86 -16.90 -20.85
CA LEU A 140 10.23 -15.52 -21.13
C LEU A 140 11.48 -15.46 -22.03
N ILE A 141 12.53 -16.21 -21.70
CA ILE A 141 13.76 -16.30 -22.48
C ILE A 141 13.47 -16.83 -23.90
N SER A 142 12.62 -17.85 -23.99
CA SER A 142 12.21 -18.40 -25.31
C SER A 142 11.45 -17.34 -26.12
N ALA A 143 10.55 -16.58 -25.50
CA ALA A 143 9.80 -15.53 -26.19
C ALA A 143 10.72 -14.38 -26.66
N ILE A 144 11.72 -14.02 -25.86
CA ILE A 144 12.75 -13.03 -26.24
C ILE A 144 13.56 -13.54 -27.43
N LYS A 145 14.07 -14.77 -27.37
CA LYS A 145 14.85 -15.38 -28.45
C LYS A 145 14.06 -15.49 -29.76
N LYS A 146 12.75 -15.68 -29.69
CA LYS A 146 11.85 -15.73 -30.86
C LYS A 146 11.43 -14.34 -31.36
N GLY A 147 11.85 -13.27 -30.70
CA GLY A 147 11.47 -11.89 -31.03
C GLY A 147 10.01 -11.52 -30.69
N ALA A 148 9.29 -12.37 -29.93
CA ALA A 148 7.94 -12.09 -29.49
C ALA A 148 7.92 -10.99 -28.38
N ILE A 149 8.98 -10.93 -27.56
CA ILE A 149 9.23 -9.83 -26.63
C ILE A 149 10.38 -9.02 -27.19
N LYS A 150 10.11 -7.79 -27.59
CA LYS A 150 11.09 -6.87 -28.18
C LYS A 150 11.75 -5.96 -27.17
N HIS A 151 10.99 -5.56 -26.15
CA HIS A 151 11.43 -4.61 -25.11
C HIS A 151 10.93 -5.04 -23.75
N ILE A 152 11.73 -4.78 -22.73
CA ILE A 152 11.36 -4.87 -21.32
C ILE A 152 11.71 -3.53 -20.69
N TYR A 153 10.72 -2.88 -20.08
CA TYR A 153 10.90 -1.58 -19.43
C TYR A 153 10.92 -1.77 -17.92
N LEU A 154 11.91 -1.18 -17.27
CA LEU A 154 11.95 -1.02 -15.82
C LEU A 154 11.56 0.41 -15.50
N VAL A 155 10.39 0.57 -14.90
CA VAL A 155 9.89 1.89 -14.45
C VAL A 155 9.97 1.91 -12.94
N GLY A 156 10.90 2.72 -12.40
CA GLY A 156 11.15 2.81 -10.97
C GLY A 156 11.29 4.26 -10.54
N GLY A 157 10.25 4.81 -9.94
CA GLY A 157 10.23 6.18 -9.47
C GLY A 157 8.81 6.74 -9.41
N CYS A 158 8.72 8.02 -9.08
CA CYS A 158 7.46 8.76 -9.11
C CYS A 158 7.70 10.22 -9.52
N ASP A 159 6.66 10.90 -9.96
CA ASP A 159 6.73 12.32 -10.30
C ASP A 159 6.89 13.23 -9.06
N GLY A 160 6.59 12.72 -7.87
CA GLY A 160 6.64 13.47 -6.64
C GLY A 160 5.50 14.52 -6.57
N ALA A 161 5.70 15.54 -5.72
CA ALA A 161 4.70 16.58 -5.49
C ALA A 161 4.95 17.88 -6.30
N HIS A 162 5.96 17.90 -7.15
CA HIS A 162 6.32 19.13 -7.88
C HIS A 162 5.35 19.36 -9.05
N PRO A 163 4.62 20.49 -9.09
CA PRO A 163 3.71 20.81 -10.19
C PRO A 163 4.41 20.79 -11.55
N GLY A 164 3.76 20.17 -12.54
CA GLY A 164 4.27 20.06 -13.90
C GLY A 164 5.32 18.96 -14.13
N ARG A 165 5.65 18.19 -13.10
CA ARG A 165 6.53 17.03 -13.21
C ARG A 165 5.69 15.78 -13.51
N ASN A 166 5.56 15.42 -14.80
CA ASN A 166 4.67 14.34 -15.27
C ASN A 166 5.41 13.23 -16.01
N TYR A 167 6.72 13.09 -15.83
CA TYR A 167 7.52 12.15 -16.60
C TYR A 167 7.00 10.70 -16.52
N TYR A 168 6.72 10.22 -15.32
CA TYR A 168 6.20 8.86 -15.13
C TYR A 168 4.73 8.73 -15.51
N THR A 169 3.93 9.76 -15.23
CA THR A 169 2.52 9.82 -15.60
C THR A 169 2.33 9.80 -17.12
N ASP A 170 3.14 10.55 -17.85
CA ASP A 170 3.04 10.62 -19.32
C ASP A 170 3.60 9.37 -20.00
N PHE A 171 4.48 8.62 -19.30
CA PHE A 171 5.05 7.37 -19.83
C PHE A 171 4.06 6.20 -19.76
N VAL A 172 3.24 6.10 -18.71
CA VAL A 172 2.31 5.00 -18.45
C VAL A 172 0.99 5.21 -19.16
#